data_abf28be3405ad880354745aaf908651c
#
_entry.id   abf28be3405ad880354745aaf908651c
#
_cell.length_a   1.000
_cell.length_b   1.000
_cell.length_c   1.000
_cell.angle_alpha   90.00
_cell.angle_beta   90.00
_cell.angle_gamma   90.00
#
_symmetry.space_group_name_H-M   'P 1'
#
loop_
_entity.id
_entity.type
_entity.pdbx_description
1 polymer ?
#
loop_
_entity_poly.entity_id
_entity_poly.type
_entity_poly.pdbx_seq_one_letter_code
_entity_poly.pdbx_strand_id
1 'polypeptide(L)'
;MRRLGLLLAFAGVLVAGACSDSAGPPAPVQSVYKIDLRFFGQATTPAEQVLFANAAARIKQIVAGMPPQVNVTGADPAKNCNATGVAVLSGTIDGVVIYASFDSIDGRGKILAQSGPCYIRTKPDGTNDYRTSIGVMKFDSADVASLVGSGSLQDVITHEMLHVLGFGSFWDSTAAKLLINYGVNVSYIGAGGIAGCKSLGGINTCASSVPVEGTQGGDGTINSHWRESTFGNELMTGFINGGKNPLSIMTIKSLEDLGYTVDVTTADPYTPPLAFNLRAAGSAADPSSTPGTWEIRLPHKPIALPTARGTGQ
;
A
#
# COMPACT_ATOMS: atom_id res chain seq x y z
N MET A 1 -96.00 18.10 -9.02
CA MET A 1 -94.74 18.59 -9.56
C MET A 1 -93.72 18.36 -8.43
N ARG A 2 -92.99 17.28 -8.50
CA ARG A 2 -91.95 16.90 -7.46
C ARG A 2 -90.62 17.03 -8.13
N ARG A 3 -89.73 17.89 -7.59
CA ARG A 3 -88.36 18.03 -8.05
C ARG A 3 -87.50 17.02 -7.34
N LEU A 4 -86.84 16.18 -8.08
CA LEU A 4 -85.90 15.18 -7.64
C LEU A 4 -84.50 15.83 -7.58
N GLY A 5 -83.93 15.93 -6.39
CA GLY A 5 -82.57 16.44 -6.23
C GLY A 5 -81.55 15.29 -6.30
N LEU A 6 -80.59 15.46 -7.20
CA LEU A 6 -79.47 14.52 -7.42
C LEU A 6 -78.29 14.91 -6.52
N LEU A 7 -77.96 14.05 -5.55
CA LEU A 7 -76.77 14.16 -4.68
C LEU A 7 -75.60 13.51 -5.40
N LEU A 8 -74.57 14.31 -5.77
CA LEU A 8 -73.29 13.83 -6.22
C LEU A 8 -72.38 13.59 -5.02
N ALA A 9 -71.98 12.35 -4.79
CA ALA A 9 -70.96 11.99 -3.84
C ALA A 9 -69.59 12.11 -4.50
N PHE A 10 -68.72 12.99 -3.98
CA PHE A 10 -67.30 13.06 -4.34
C PHE A 10 -66.52 12.03 -3.51
N ALA A 11 -65.99 11.00 -4.16
CA ALA A 11 -65.01 10.09 -3.58
C ALA A 11 -63.62 10.72 -3.68
N GLY A 12 -63.10 11.15 -2.54
CA GLY A 12 -61.71 11.60 -2.44
C GLY A 12 -60.74 10.44 -2.48
N VAL A 13 -59.86 10.38 -3.48
CA VAL A 13 -58.73 9.45 -3.54
C VAL A 13 -57.58 10.04 -2.74
N LEU A 14 -57.29 9.46 -1.56
CA LEU A 14 -56.07 9.72 -0.80
C LEU A 14 -54.90 9.02 -1.49
N VAL A 15 -54.05 9.79 -2.20
CA VAL A 15 -52.77 9.30 -2.65
C VAL A 15 -51.77 9.40 -1.49
N ALA A 16 -51.48 8.25 -0.87
CA ALA A 16 -50.38 8.15 0.07
C ALA A 16 -49.05 8.22 -0.71
N GLY A 17 -48.41 9.37 -0.64
CA GLY A 17 -47.03 9.54 -1.13
C GLY A 17 -46.08 8.72 -0.25
N ALA A 18 -45.59 7.61 -0.77
CA ALA A 18 -44.45 6.91 -0.15
C ALA A 18 -43.19 7.78 -0.39
N CYS A 19 -42.73 8.46 0.65
CA CYS A 19 -41.36 9.00 0.66
C CYS A 19 -40.40 7.81 0.70
N SER A 20 -39.83 7.48 -0.44
CA SER A 20 -38.62 6.62 -0.45
C SER A 20 -37.45 7.49 0.00
N ASP A 21 -37.06 7.35 1.25
CA ASP A 21 -35.75 7.82 1.70
C ASP A 21 -34.67 7.07 0.92
N SER A 22 -34.26 7.62 -0.20
CA SER A 22 -33.02 7.22 -0.84
C SER A 22 -31.88 7.75 0.05
N ALA A 23 -31.47 6.91 1.01
CA ALA A 23 -30.20 7.14 1.69
C ALA A 23 -29.14 7.28 0.61
N GLY A 24 -28.57 8.47 0.47
CA GLY A 24 -27.43 8.69 -0.38
C GLY A 24 -26.29 7.73 -0.01
N PRO A 25 -25.34 7.50 -0.91
CA PRO A 25 -24.20 6.64 -0.58
C PRO A 25 -23.60 7.10 0.75
N PRO A 26 -23.23 6.16 1.66
CA PRO A 26 -22.67 6.51 2.94
C PRO A 26 -21.46 7.43 2.72
N ALA A 27 -21.36 8.48 3.53
CA ALA A 27 -20.21 9.38 3.47
C ALA A 27 -18.92 8.55 3.61
N PRO A 28 -17.88 8.85 2.84
CA PRO A 28 -16.61 8.12 2.95
C PRO A 28 -16.14 8.16 4.40
N VAL A 29 -15.85 6.99 4.95
CA VAL A 29 -15.30 6.86 6.31
C VAL A 29 -13.97 7.59 6.31
N GLN A 30 -13.87 8.69 7.04
CA GLN A 30 -12.59 9.37 7.20
C GLN A 30 -11.62 8.41 7.88
N SER A 31 -10.53 8.08 7.19
CA SER A 31 -9.49 7.25 7.76
C SER A 31 -8.91 7.93 9.01
N VAL A 32 -8.87 7.19 10.09
CA VAL A 32 -8.20 7.60 11.33
C VAL A 32 -6.70 7.32 11.29
N TYR A 33 -6.20 6.62 10.26
CA TYR A 33 -4.79 6.25 10.15
C TYR A 33 -3.90 7.48 10.04
N LYS A 34 -2.89 7.57 10.91
CA LYS A 34 -1.98 8.71 10.97
C LYS A 34 -0.65 8.36 10.31
N ILE A 35 -0.20 9.24 9.42
CA ILE A 35 1.14 9.20 8.81
C ILE A 35 1.81 10.52 9.15
N ASP A 36 2.91 10.45 9.89
CA ASP A 36 3.79 11.57 10.23
C ASP A 36 5.02 11.52 9.32
N LEU A 37 5.03 12.38 8.29
CA LEU A 37 6.12 12.49 7.34
C LEU A 37 7.17 13.47 7.87
N ARG A 38 8.42 13.02 7.95
CA ARG A 38 9.56 13.81 8.41
C ARG A 38 10.68 13.74 7.39
N PHE A 39 11.10 14.89 6.91
CA PHE A 39 12.20 14.99 5.96
C PHE A 39 13.55 15.11 6.68
N PHE A 40 14.59 14.52 6.11
CA PHE A 40 15.97 14.62 6.60
C PHE A 40 16.95 14.68 5.43
N GLY A 41 18.22 15.01 5.70
CA GLY A 41 19.25 15.12 4.66
C GLY A 41 19.02 16.33 3.76
N GLN A 42 19.01 16.13 2.44
CA GLN A 42 18.84 17.20 1.47
C GLN A 42 17.43 17.82 1.56
N ALA A 43 17.36 19.15 1.48
CA ALA A 43 16.08 19.85 1.54
C ALA A 43 15.19 19.50 0.34
N THR A 44 13.92 19.20 0.63
CA THR A 44 12.86 19.00 -0.37
C THR A 44 12.22 20.34 -0.74
N THR A 45 11.82 20.48 -2.00
CA THR A 45 11.05 21.65 -2.45
C THR A 45 9.58 21.55 -1.99
N PRO A 46 8.85 22.68 -1.89
CA PRO A 46 7.42 22.64 -1.58
C PRO A 46 6.61 21.80 -2.58
N ALA A 47 6.98 21.80 -3.87
CA ALA A 47 6.31 20.98 -4.87
C ALA A 47 6.49 19.47 -4.63
N GLU A 48 7.69 19.04 -4.28
CA GLU A 48 7.98 17.65 -3.91
C GLU A 48 7.24 17.24 -2.63
N GLN A 49 7.19 18.12 -1.62
CA GLN A 49 6.45 17.86 -0.38
C GLN A 49 4.97 17.64 -0.64
N VAL A 50 4.36 18.31 -1.62
CA VAL A 50 2.98 18.08 -2.05
C VAL A 50 2.80 16.66 -2.59
N LEU A 51 3.74 16.13 -3.36
CA LEU A 51 3.67 14.75 -3.88
C LEU A 51 3.72 13.73 -2.73
N PHE A 52 4.58 13.94 -1.73
CA PHE A 52 4.60 13.11 -0.53
C PHE A 52 3.29 13.19 0.26
N ALA A 53 2.72 14.39 0.39
CA ALA A 53 1.45 14.59 1.08
C ALA A 53 0.29 13.88 0.34
N ASN A 54 0.28 13.93 -1.00
CA ASN A 54 -0.70 13.23 -1.83
C ASN A 54 -0.59 11.71 -1.69
N ALA A 55 0.64 11.17 -1.73
CA ALA A 55 0.87 9.75 -1.51
C ALA A 55 0.41 9.31 -0.10
N ALA A 56 0.74 10.09 0.94
CA ALA A 56 0.26 9.83 2.30
C ALA A 56 -1.27 9.91 2.40
N ALA A 57 -1.91 10.84 1.70
CA ALA A 57 -3.37 10.92 1.63
C ALA A 57 -3.96 9.67 0.94
N ARG A 58 -3.31 9.16 -0.13
CA ARG A 58 -3.70 7.92 -0.81
C ARG A 58 -3.61 6.71 0.13
N ILE A 59 -2.52 6.56 0.87
CA ILE A 59 -2.36 5.51 1.88
C ILE A 59 -3.44 5.60 2.97
N LYS A 60 -3.76 6.81 3.43
CA LYS A 60 -4.84 7.01 4.42
C LYS A 60 -6.22 6.64 3.90
N GLN A 61 -6.48 6.68 2.61
CA GLN A 61 -7.72 6.16 2.03
C GLN A 61 -7.77 4.64 2.10
N ILE A 62 -6.64 3.98 1.93
CA ILE A 62 -6.52 2.53 1.87
C ILE A 62 -6.58 1.91 3.26
N VAL A 63 -5.84 2.48 4.24
CA VAL A 63 -5.78 1.96 5.61
C VAL A 63 -6.88 2.60 6.44
N ALA A 64 -7.89 1.80 6.79
CA ALA A 64 -9.10 2.28 7.47
C ALA A 64 -8.99 2.29 9.01
N GLY A 65 -8.07 1.53 9.59
CA GLY A 65 -7.94 1.33 11.03
C GLY A 65 -6.70 1.96 11.64
N MET A 66 -6.78 2.36 12.91
CA MET A 66 -5.63 2.82 13.69
C MET A 66 -4.98 1.63 14.38
N PRO A 67 -3.67 1.37 14.19
CA PRO A 67 -2.96 0.37 14.97
C PRO A 67 -2.81 0.84 16.43
N PRO A 68 -2.58 -0.07 17.38
CA PRO A 68 -2.32 0.30 18.77
C PRO A 68 -1.17 1.30 18.91
N GLN A 69 -1.27 2.20 19.87
CA GLN A 69 -0.16 3.09 20.21
C GLN A 69 1.10 2.31 20.59
N VAL A 70 2.24 2.87 20.24
CA VAL A 70 3.55 2.27 20.56
C VAL A 70 4.44 3.30 21.27
N ASN A 71 5.15 2.82 22.29
CA ASN A 71 6.18 3.62 22.96
C ASN A 71 7.46 3.57 22.10
N VAL A 72 7.89 4.73 21.61
CA VAL A 72 9.09 4.90 20.77
C VAL A 72 10.28 5.46 21.53
N THR A 73 10.18 5.58 22.87
CA THR A 73 11.29 6.09 23.68
C THR A 73 12.54 5.24 23.52
N GLY A 74 13.62 5.85 23.05
CA GLY A 74 14.88 5.18 22.75
C GLY A 74 14.98 4.64 21.33
N ALA A 75 13.94 4.76 20.50
CA ALA A 75 14.07 4.43 19.09
C ALA A 75 15.01 5.43 18.39
N ASP A 76 16.02 4.92 17.72
CA ASP A 76 17.08 5.69 17.06
C ASP A 76 16.98 5.54 15.54
N PRO A 77 16.30 6.47 14.84
CA PRO A 77 16.16 6.41 13.39
C PRO A 77 17.49 6.62 12.65
N ALA A 78 18.42 7.39 13.22
CA ALA A 78 19.72 7.57 12.61
C ALA A 78 20.50 6.25 12.51
N LYS A 79 20.42 5.44 13.56
CA LYS A 79 21.10 4.14 13.62
C LYS A 79 20.36 3.04 12.86
N ASN A 80 19.04 2.94 13.06
CA ASN A 80 18.28 1.76 12.65
C ASN A 80 17.48 1.97 11.34
N CYS A 81 17.34 3.22 10.88
CA CYS A 81 16.75 3.56 9.58
C CYS A 81 17.78 4.20 8.63
N ASN A 82 19.02 4.36 9.03
CA ASN A 82 20.02 5.18 8.31
C ASN A 82 19.52 6.61 8.01
N ALA A 83 18.67 7.17 8.88
CA ALA A 83 18.16 8.53 8.78
C ALA A 83 19.14 9.50 9.47
N THR A 84 20.28 9.75 8.83
CA THR A 84 21.40 10.52 9.41
C THR A 84 20.97 11.91 9.88
N GLY A 85 21.38 12.28 11.09
CA GLY A 85 21.06 13.56 11.69
C GLY A 85 19.70 13.61 12.40
N VAL A 86 18.90 12.55 12.34
CA VAL A 86 17.64 12.47 13.10
C VAL A 86 17.88 12.09 14.54
N ALA A 87 17.24 12.82 15.46
CA ALA A 87 17.37 12.55 16.89
C ALA A 87 16.64 11.27 17.32
N VAL A 88 17.11 10.69 18.44
CA VAL A 88 16.43 9.60 19.14
C VAL A 88 15.03 10.05 19.55
N LEU A 89 14.03 9.20 19.34
CA LEU A 89 12.65 9.49 19.64
C LEU A 89 12.30 9.26 21.12
N SER A 90 11.25 9.94 21.57
CA SER A 90 10.67 9.75 22.91
C SER A 90 9.15 9.84 22.85
N GLY A 91 8.49 9.25 23.84
CA GLY A 91 7.04 9.27 23.98
C GLY A 91 6.33 8.16 23.21
N THR A 92 5.10 8.40 22.80
CA THR A 92 4.25 7.45 22.10
C THR A 92 3.83 7.99 20.74
N ILE A 93 3.60 7.09 19.78
CA ILE A 93 3.06 7.43 18.47
C ILE A 93 1.81 6.60 18.16
N ASP A 94 0.92 7.23 17.39
CA ASP A 94 -0.21 6.61 16.71
C ASP A 94 0.15 6.47 15.23
N GLY A 95 -0.29 5.41 14.56
CA GLY A 95 -0.04 5.25 13.13
C GLY A 95 1.45 5.01 12.82
N VAL A 96 2.02 5.69 11.83
CA VAL A 96 3.40 5.48 11.38
C VAL A 96 4.15 6.81 11.26
N VAL A 97 5.42 6.83 11.68
CA VAL A 97 6.39 7.90 11.35
C VAL A 97 7.22 7.43 10.16
N ILE A 98 7.28 8.23 9.11
CA ILE A 98 8.06 7.93 7.90
C ILE A 98 9.10 9.03 7.70
N TYR A 99 10.36 8.63 7.73
CA TYR A 99 11.47 9.51 7.37
C TYR A 99 11.71 9.43 5.86
N ALA A 100 11.80 10.59 5.20
CA ALA A 100 12.00 10.65 3.76
C ALA A 100 13.18 11.57 3.41
N SER A 101 13.99 11.17 2.42
CA SER A 101 15.07 11.99 1.89
C SER A 101 15.27 11.78 0.40
N PHE A 102 15.81 12.80 -0.27
CA PHE A 102 16.51 12.63 -1.51
C PHE A 102 18.00 12.48 -1.21
N ASP A 103 18.60 11.42 -1.74
CA ASP A 103 19.98 11.05 -1.43
C ASP A 103 20.69 10.58 -2.71
N SER A 104 21.99 10.52 -2.73
CA SER A 104 22.71 9.86 -3.82
C SER A 104 22.73 8.36 -3.55
N ILE A 105 22.07 7.57 -4.39
CA ILE A 105 22.04 6.10 -4.26
C ILE A 105 23.07 5.50 -5.21
N ASP A 106 22.76 5.38 -6.49
CA ASP A 106 23.66 4.74 -7.47
C ASP A 106 23.65 5.42 -8.85
N GLY A 107 22.97 6.57 -8.94
CA GLY A 107 22.91 7.42 -10.11
C GLY A 107 21.81 7.05 -11.09
N ARG A 108 21.60 7.93 -12.04
CA ARG A 108 20.42 7.98 -12.90
C ARG A 108 20.10 6.67 -13.62
N GLY A 109 18.82 6.30 -13.60
CA GLY A 109 18.25 5.21 -14.40
C GLY A 109 18.54 3.83 -13.87
N LYS A 110 18.90 3.71 -12.60
CA LYS A 110 19.13 2.44 -11.92
C LYS A 110 18.12 2.29 -10.78
N ILE A 111 18.57 2.33 -9.50
CA ILE A 111 17.70 2.26 -8.33
C ILE A 111 17.05 3.62 -8.14
N LEU A 112 15.73 3.69 -8.27
CA LEU A 112 15.01 4.96 -8.12
C LEU A 112 14.82 5.35 -6.66
N ALA A 113 14.60 4.35 -5.80
CA ALA A 113 14.40 4.55 -4.39
C ALA A 113 14.75 3.31 -3.56
N GLN A 114 14.79 3.49 -2.24
CA GLN A 114 14.98 2.44 -1.24
C GLN A 114 14.06 2.75 -0.06
N SER A 115 13.29 1.79 0.38
CA SER A 115 12.41 1.99 1.53
C SER A 115 12.23 0.74 2.38
N GLY A 116 11.62 0.92 3.52
CA GLY A 116 11.22 -0.19 4.36
C GLY A 116 10.93 0.19 5.80
N PRO A 117 10.40 -0.79 6.56
CA PRO A 117 10.15 -0.64 7.98
C PRO A 117 11.46 -0.72 8.79
N CYS A 118 11.63 0.18 9.75
CA CYS A 118 12.75 0.16 10.71
C CYS A 118 12.32 -0.40 12.05
N TYR A 119 11.07 -0.09 12.44
CA TYR A 119 10.48 -0.56 13.68
C TYR A 119 9.05 -1.02 13.46
N ILE A 120 8.70 -2.10 14.12
CA ILE A 120 7.34 -2.66 14.15
C ILE A 120 6.77 -2.64 15.56
N ARG A 121 5.53 -2.98 15.69
CA ARG A 121 4.86 -3.14 16.98
C ARG A 121 5.05 -4.56 17.54
N THR A 122 4.79 -4.71 18.82
CA THR A 122 4.69 -6.00 19.50
C THR A 122 3.22 -6.20 19.91
N LYS A 123 2.67 -7.37 19.67
CA LYS A 123 1.34 -7.75 20.17
C LYS A 123 1.37 -7.95 21.70
N PRO A 124 0.21 -7.95 22.38
CA PRO A 124 0.15 -8.19 23.82
C PRO A 124 0.74 -9.52 24.26
N ASP A 125 0.75 -10.53 23.39
CA ASP A 125 1.35 -11.85 23.64
C ASP A 125 2.88 -11.89 23.44
N GLY A 126 3.50 -10.75 23.11
CA GLY A 126 4.93 -10.62 22.86
C GLY A 126 5.38 -10.99 21.45
N THR A 127 4.46 -11.43 20.57
CA THR A 127 4.79 -11.71 19.17
C THR A 127 4.85 -10.45 18.33
N ASN A 128 5.46 -10.53 17.14
CA ASN A 128 5.56 -9.41 16.23
C ASN A 128 4.17 -9.02 15.68
N ASP A 129 3.91 -7.72 15.68
CA ASP A 129 2.84 -7.09 14.92
C ASP A 129 3.47 -6.40 13.72
N TYR A 130 3.24 -6.94 12.52
CA TYR A 130 3.88 -6.46 11.29
C TYR A 130 3.35 -5.10 10.80
N ARG A 131 2.53 -4.42 11.58
CA ARG A 131 2.17 -3.02 11.29
C ARG A 131 3.31 -2.11 11.71
N THR A 132 3.91 -1.47 10.73
CA THR A 132 5.08 -0.59 10.92
C THR A 132 4.76 0.59 11.83
N SER A 133 5.68 0.90 12.72
CA SER A 133 5.63 2.10 13.57
C SER A 133 6.56 3.21 13.07
N ILE A 134 7.76 2.85 12.60
CA ILE A 134 8.72 3.80 12.03
C ILE A 134 9.32 3.17 10.78
N GLY A 135 9.39 3.93 9.70
CA GLY A 135 10.03 3.51 8.46
C GLY A 135 10.80 4.63 7.79
N VAL A 136 11.47 4.30 6.70
CA VAL A 136 12.29 5.23 5.94
C VAL A 136 12.09 5.04 4.45
N MET A 137 12.19 6.12 3.70
CA MET A 137 12.23 6.15 2.24
C MET A 137 13.39 7.06 1.80
N LYS A 138 14.19 6.60 0.85
CA LYS A 138 15.25 7.36 0.20
C LYS A 138 15.08 7.28 -1.30
N PHE A 139 15.12 8.40 -1.98
CA PHE A 139 14.97 8.51 -3.43
C PHE A 139 16.28 8.94 -4.04
N ASP A 140 16.69 8.34 -5.17
CA ASP A 140 17.91 8.79 -5.84
C ASP A 140 17.72 10.19 -6.41
N SER A 141 18.50 11.13 -5.87
CA SER A 141 18.47 12.54 -6.28
C SER A 141 18.78 12.75 -7.78
N ALA A 142 19.49 11.80 -8.40
CA ALA A 142 19.80 11.84 -9.83
C ALA A 142 18.57 11.55 -10.72
N ASP A 143 17.54 10.87 -10.18
CA ASP A 143 16.34 10.49 -10.92
C ASP A 143 15.14 11.43 -10.67
N VAL A 144 15.14 12.19 -9.59
CA VAL A 144 14.00 13.03 -9.16
C VAL A 144 13.48 13.93 -10.28
N ALA A 145 14.38 14.66 -10.96
CA ALA A 145 13.99 15.57 -12.04
C ALA A 145 13.29 14.85 -13.21
N SER A 146 13.75 13.64 -13.55
CA SER A 146 13.13 12.80 -14.58
C SER A 146 11.75 12.30 -14.16
N LEU A 147 11.63 11.84 -12.90
CA LEU A 147 10.38 11.35 -12.33
C LEU A 147 9.33 12.47 -12.20
N VAL A 148 9.75 13.68 -11.82
CA VAL A 148 8.87 14.87 -11.84
C VAL A 148 8.42 15.18 -13.26
N GLY A 149 9.36 15.19 -14.22
CA GLY A 149 9.09 15.51 -15.62
C GLY A 149 8.13 14.51 -16.30
N SER A 150 8.19 13.24 -15.94
CA SER A 150 7.27 12.20 -16.43
C SER A 150 5.94 12.15 -15.67
N GLY A 151 5.84 12.82 -14.51
CA GLY A 151 4.69 12.72 -13.61
C GLY A 151 4.66 11.45 -12.76
N SER A 152 5.74 10.65 -12.76
CA SER A 152 5.77 9.35 -12.09
C SER A 152 6.22 9.42 -10.63
N LEU A 153 6.76 10.54 -10.15
CA LEU A 153 7.33 10.64 -8.79
C LEU A 153 6.29 10.29 -7.71
N GLN A 154 5.03 10.70 -7.89
CA GLN A 154 3.98 10.38 -6.92
C GLN A 154 3.67 8.88 -6.85
N ASP A 155 3.70 8.17 -7.99
CA ASP A 155 3.52 6.71 -8.02
C ASP A 155 4.69 6.04 -7.30
N VAL A 156 5.94 6.48 -7.56
CA VAL A 156 7.14 5.98 -6.86
C VAL A 156 7.00 6.21 -5.34
N ILE A 157 6.62 7.40 -4.90
CA ILE A 157 6.45 7.68 -3.46
C ILE A 157 5.36 6.79 -2.84
N THR A 158 4.26 6.55 -3.56
CA THR A 158 3.18 5.68 -3.07
C THR A 158 3.64 4.23 -2.95
N HIS A 159 4.39 3.74 -3.94
CA HIS A 159 5.03 2.43 -3.95
C HIS A 159 5.95 2.25 -2.73
N GLU A 160 6.86 3.19 -2.50
CA GLU A 160 7.79 3.15 -1.36
C GLU A 160 7.06 3.19 -0.01
N MET A 161 5.96 3.96 0.10
CA MET A 161 5.15 3.96 1.32
C MET A 161 4.52 2.59 1.59
N LEU A 162 4.14 1.82 0.57
CA LEU A 162 3.63 0.47 0.74
C LEU A 162 4.71 -0.49 1.25
N HIS A 163 5.96 -0.36 0.78
CA HIS A 163 7.08 -1.10 1.36
C HIS A 163 7.37 -0.70 2.81
N VAL A 164 7.24 0.58 3.15
CA VAL A 164 7.29 1.02 4.56
C VAL A 164 6.20 0.34 5.39
N LEU A 165 4.99 0.18 4.86
CA LEU A 165 3.91 -0.54 5.56
C LEU A 165 4.15 -2.06 5.64
N GLY A 166 5.18 -2.58 4.98
CA GLY A 166 5.58 -3.98 5.07
C GLY A 166 5.26 -4.82 3.85
N PHE A 167 4.60 -4.27 2.81
CA PHE A 167 4.42 -4.96 1.54
C PHE A 167 5.79 -5.42 1.02
N GLY A 168 5.91 -6.67 0.63
CA GLY A 168 7.20 -7.24 0.23
C GLY A 168 8.21 -7.39 1.37
N SER A 169 8.35 -6.35 2.19
CA SER A 169 9.36 -6.27 3.26
C SER A 169 9.19 -7.33 4.35
N PHE A 170 7.97 -7.81 4.59
CA PHE A 170 7.69 -8.81 5.64
C PHE A 170 7.27 -10.17 5.11
N TRP A 171 7.36 -10.42 3.80
CA TRP A 171 6.84 -11.65 3.22
C TRP A 171 7.69 -12.89 3.47
N ASP A 172 8.97 -12.72 3.77
CA ASP A 172 9.93 -13.82 3.87
C ASP A 172 9.70 -14.79 5.06
N SER A 173 10.46 -15.87 5.07
CA SER A 173 10.37 -16.95 6.07
C SER A 173 10.76 -16.50 7.48
N THR A 174 11.47 -15.38 7.63
CA THR A 174 11.92 -14.86 8.93
C THR A 174 10.91 -13.88 9.54
N ALA A 175 9.93 -13.43 8.76
CA ALA A 175 8.89 -12.51 9.17
C ALA A 175 7.50 -13.18 9.13
N ALA A 176 6.61 -12.70 8.24
CA ALA A 176 5.22 -13.16 8.19
C ALA A 176 5.03 -14.52 7.50
N LYS A 177 6.06 -15.06 6.86
CA LYS A 177 6.08 -16.38 6.18
C LYS A 177 5.02 -16.49 5.08
N LEU A 178 4.90 -15.44 4.29
CA LEU A 178 3.91 -15.32 3.21
C LEU A 178 4.44 -15.80 1.85
N LEU A 179 5.67 -16.29 1.77
CA LEU A 179 6.28 -16.80 0.53
C LEU A 179 6.54 -18.30 0.58
N ILE A 180 6.33 -18.92 -0.57
CA ILE A 180 6.72 -20.31 -0.87
C ILE A 180 7.46 -20.37 -2.21
N ASN A 181 8.08 -21.52 -2.51
CA ASN A 181 8.73 -21.82 -3.78
C ASN A 181 9.79 -20.78 -4.18
N TYR A 182 10.67 -20.42 -3.24
CA TYR A 182 11.74 -19.47 -3.50
C TYR A 182 12.53 -19.80 -4.77
N GLY A 183 13.00 -18.77 -5.46
CA GLY A 183 13.64 -18.87 -6.75
C GLY A 183 12.68 -18.48 -7.89
N VAL A 184 12.82 -19.11 -9.07
CA VAL A 184 12.11 -18.70 -10.30
C VAL A 184 10.58 -18.63 -10.16
N ASN A 185 9.99 -19.48 -9.33
CA ASN A 185 8.54 -19.60 -9.16
C ASN A 185 8.04 -19.17 -7.79
N VAL A 186 8.74 -18.24 -7.15
CA VAL A 186 8.32 -17.71 -5.86
C VAL A 186 6.87 -17.19 -5.91
N SER A 187 6.13 -17.49 -4.86
CA SER A 187 4.69 -17.22 -4.80
C SER A 187 4.28 -16.77 -3.41
N TYR A 188 3.34 -15.84 -3.37
CA TYR A 188 2.73 -15.32 -2.15
C TYR A 188 1.50 -16.13 -1.77
N ILE A 189 1.34 -16.47 -0.49
CA ILE A 189 0.27 -17.34 0.02
C ILE A 189 -0.67 -16.67 1.02
N GLY A 190 -0.58 -15.37 1.22
CA GLY A 190 -1.50 -14.64 2.09
C GLY A 190 -2.93 -14.65 1.55
N ALA A 191 -3.89 -14.90 2.43
CA ALA A 191 -5.29 -15.06 2.06
C ALA A 191 -5.90 -13.79 1.45
N GLY A 192 -5.54 -12.62 1.96
CA GLY A 192 -5.97 -11.32 1.46
C GLY A 192 -5.50 -11.09 0.03
N GLY A 193 -4.20 -11.24 -0.23
CA GLY A 193 -3.64 -11.07 -1.58
C GLY A 193 -4.22 -12.07 -2.58
N ILE A 194 -4.40 -13.33 -2.20
CA ILE A 194 -5.05 -14.35 -3.04
C ILE A 194 -6.49 -13.94 -3.37
N ALA A 195 -7.27 -13.51 -2.38
CA ALA A 195 -8.65 -13.10 -2.59
C ALA A 195 -8.74 -11.87 -3.51
N GLY A 196 -7.83 -10.87 -3.33
CA GLY A 196 -7.74 -9.72 -4.21
C GLY A 196 -7.40 -10.09 -5.65
N CYS A 197 -6.44 -10.97 -5.85
CA CYS A 197 -6.07 -11.47 -7.18
C CYS A 197 -7.23 -12.22 -7.87
N LYS A 198 -7.96 -13.04 -7.13
CA LYS A 198 -9.15 -13.74 -7.66
C LYS A 198 -10.25 -12.75 -8.10
N SER A 199 -10.45 -11.66 -7.38
CA SER A 199 -11.43 -10.64 -7.74
C SER A 199 -11.10 -9.88 -9.03
N LEU A 200 -9.82 -9.88 -9.44
CA LEU A 200 -9.36 -9.36 -10.74
C LEU A 200 -9.54 -10.36 -11.90
N GLY A 201 -10.23 -11.46 -11.68
CA GLY A 201 -10.39 -12.53 -12.68
C GLY A 201 -9.29 -13.60 -12.62
N GLY A 202 -8.35 -13.52 -11.68
CA GLY A 202 -7.24 -14.45 -11.52
C GLY A 202 -7.56 -15.79 -10.88
N ILE A 203 -8.74 -16.35 -11.14
CA ILE A 203 -9.20 -17.58 -10.48
C ILE A 203 -8.22 -18.74 -10.71
N ASN A 204 -7.68 -18.88 -11.92
CA ASN A 204 -6.71 -19.93 -12.25
C ASN A 204 -5.28 -19.53 -11.87
N THR A 205 -4.87 -18.30 -12.17
CA THR A 205 -3.52 -17.78 -11.89
C THR A 205 -3.24 -17.69 -10.39
N CYS A 206 -4.26 -17.32 -9.61
CA CYS A 206 -4.16 -17.12 -8.16
C CYS A 206 -4.97 -18.17 -7.37
N ALA A 207 -5.11 -19.38 -7.88
CA ALA A 207 -5.93 -20.43 -7.23
C ALA A 207 -5.56 -20.66 -5.77
N SER A 208 -4.26 -20.76 -5.46
CA SER A 208 -3.73 -20.99 -4.10
C SER A 208 -2.57 -20.07 -3.72
N SER A 209 -2.04 -19.30 -4.66
CA SER A 209 -0.92 -18.38 -4.44
C SER A 209 -0.88 -17.31 -5.52
N VAL A 210 -0.25 -16.17 -5.23
CA VAL A 210 -0.06 -15.07 -6.18
C VAL A 210 1.39 -15.09 -6.69
N PRO A 211 1.65 -15.01 -8.01
CA PRO A 211 3.00 -14.95 -8.55
C PRO A 211 3.77 -13.71 -8.04
N VAL A 212 4.96 -13.94 -7.51
CA VAL A 212 5.89 -12.92 -7.02
C VAL A 212 7.09 -12.85 -7.97
N GLU A 213 7.76 -11.70 -8.06
CA GLU A 213 8.97 -11.57 -8.87
C GLU A 213 10.10 -12.43 -8.31
N GLY A 214 10.68 -13.27 -9.13
CA GLY A 214 11.70 -14.24 -8.73
C GLY A 214 12.96 -14.21 -9.59
N THR A 215 12.97 -13.41 -10.66
CA THR A 215 14.03 -13.52 -11.70
C THR A 215 14.62 -12.18 -12.14
N GLN A 216 13.91 -11.06 -11.94
CA GLN A 216 14.30 -9.77 -12.50
C GLN A 216 14.48 -8.70 -11.41
N GLY A 217 15.22 -7.63 -11.71
CA GLY A 217 15.37 -6.46 -10.86
C GLY A 217 16.38 -6.59 -9.71
N GLY A 218 17.02 -7.74 -9.51
CA GLY A 218 18.01 -7.94 -8.45
C GLY A 218 17.43 -8.08 -7.05
N ASP A 219 18.30 -8.01 -6.03
CA ASP A 219 17.98 -8.36 -4.63
C ASP A 219 16.86 -7.50 -4.00
N GLY A 220 16.66 -6.27 -4.48
CA GLY A 220 15.59 -5.38 -3.98
C GLY A 220 14.21 -5.74 -4.53
N THR A 221 14.16 -6.25 -5.74
CA THR A 221 12.91 -6.56 -6.46
C THR A 221 12.45 -8.00 -6.24
N ILE A 222 13.39 -8.93 -6.23
CA ILE A 222 13.14 -10.36 -6.04
C ILE A 222 12.53 -10.61 -4.66
N ASN A 223 11.46 -11.43 -4.61
CA ASN A 223 10.72 -11.81 -3.40
C ASN A 223 9.98 -10.68 -2.68
N SER A 224 9.89 -9.48 -3.27
CA SER A 224 9.26 -8.32 -2.63
C SER A 224 8.20 -7.61 -3.48
N HIS A 225 8.02 -8.03 -4.73
CA HIS A 225 7.10 -7.42 -5.69
C HIS A 225 6.21 -8.45 -6.37
N TRP A 226 5.05 -8.02 -6.86
CA TRP A 226 4.28 -8.84 -7.78
C TRP A 226 5.06 -9.06 -9.08
N ARG A 227 4.86 -10.23 -9.69
CA ARG A 227 5.59 -10.59 -10.92
C ARG A 227 5.19 -9.70 -12.09
N GLU A 228 6.14 -8.94 -12.64
CA GLU A 228 5.95 -8.02 -13.76
C GLU A 228 5.29 -8.71 -14.96
N SER A 229 5.81 -9.84 -15.41
CA SER A 229 5.27 -10.58 -16.56
C SER A 229 3.84 -11.09 -16.39
N THR A 230 3.30 -11.06 -15.16
CA THR A 230 1.93 -11.46 -14.84
C THR A 230 1.01 -10.28 -14.67
N PHE A 231 1.49 -9.23 -13.98
CA PHE A 231 0.65 -8.13 -13.52
C PHE A 231 0.93 -6.80 -14.26
N GLY A 232 2.00 -6.72 -15.08
CA GLY A 232 2.29 -5.56 -15.92
C GLY A 232 2.40 -4.27 -15.11
N ASN A 233 1.56 -3.29 -15.39
CA ASN A 233 1.61 -1.96 -14.79
C ASN A 233 0.92 -1.85 -13.41
N GLU A 234 0.68 -2.94 -12.69
CA GLU A 234 0.23 -2.83 -11.30
C GLU A 234 1.28 -2.11 -10.46
N LEU A 235 0.86 -1.23 -9.55
CA LEU A 235 1.77 -0.33 -8.82
C LEU A 235 2.90 -1.06 -8.10
N MET A 236 2.65 -2.24 -7.54
CA MET A 236 3.62 -3.00 -6.74
C MET A 236 4.33 -4.11 -7.52
N THR A 237 4.41 -4.01 -8.84
CA THR A 237 5.41 -4.73 -9.64
C THR A 237 6.79 -4.08 -9.49
N GLY A 238 7.86 -4.77 -9.84
CA GLY A 238 9.24 -4.31 -9.63
C GLY A 238 9.74 -3.24 -10.61
N PHE A 239 8.88 -2.74 -11.52
CA PHE A 239 9.29 -1.85 -12.60
C PHE A 239 8.26 -0.74 -12.81
N ILE A 240 8.77 0.50 -13.08
CA ILE A 240 7.88 1.60 -13.44
C ILE A 240 7.46 1.49 -14.90
N ASN A 241 6.17 1.46 -15.12
CA ASN A 241 5.60 1.44 -16.45
C ASN A 241 5.24 2.84 -16.92
N GLY A 242 5.37 3.10 -18.23
CA GLY A 242 4.91 4.36 -18.82
C GLY A 242 3.40 4.52 -18.66
N GLY A 243 2.97 5.69 -18.19
CA GLY A 243 1.56 5.98 -17.94
C GLY A 243 1.14 5.77 -16.49
N LYS A 244 -0.07 5.24 -16.28
CA LYS A 244 -0.60 5.00 -14.93
C LYS A 244 -0.13 3.67 -14.38
N ASN A 245 0.24 3.67 -13.11
CA ASN A 245 0.55 2.47 -12.33
C ASN A 245 -0.55 2.31 -11.26
N PRO A 246 -1.65 1.59 -11.56
CA PRO A 246 -2.79 1.51 -10.66
C PRO A 246 -2.50 0.67 -9.42
N LEU A 247 -2.93 1.14 -8.27
CA LEU A 247 -2.93 0.41 -7.01
C LEU A 247 -4.16 -0.51 -6.96
N SER A 248 -3.95 -1.78 -7.23
CA SER A 248 -5.04 -2.75 -7.37
C SER A 248 -5.62 -3.20 -6.03
N ILE A 249 -6.83 -3.78 -6.10
CA ILE A 249 -7.47 -4.45 -4.94
C ILE A 249 -6.61 -5.61 -4.40
N MET A 250 -5.79 -6.24 -5.23
CA MET A 250 -4.89 -7.31 -4.81
C MET A 250 -3.85 -6.81 -3.83
N THR A 251 -3.19 -5.70 -4.16
CA THR A 251 -2.20 -5.05 -3.28
C THR A 251 -2.85 -4.55 -2.00
N ILE A 252 -4.01 -3.87 -2.08
CA ILE A 252 -4.71 -3.38 -0.89
C ILE A 252 -5.06 -4.54 0.05
N LYS A 253 -5.64 -5.63 -0.46
CA LYS A 253 -6.00 -6.80 0.36
C LYS A 253 -4.80 -7.54 0.93
N SER A 254 -3.64 -7.50 0.30
CA SER A 254 -2.44 -8.13 0.86
C SER A 254 -1.96 -7.47 2.16
N LEU A 255 -2.32 -6.22 2.41
CA LEU A 255 -2.04 -5.56 3.70
C LEU A 255 -2.85 -6.14 4.86
N GLU A 256 -4.02 -6.78 4.60
CA GLU A 256 -4.77 -7.51 5.62
C GLU A 256 -3.93 -8.65 6.22
N ASP A 257 -3.11 -9.30 5.40
CA ASP A 257 -2.25 -10.41 5.80
C ASP A 257 -1.10 -9.96 6.74
N LEU A 258 -0.83 -8.65 6.79
CA LEU A 258 0.09 -7.99 7.72
C LEU A 258 -0.61 -7.41 8.96
N GLY A 259 -1.93 -7.52 9.02
CA GLY A 259 -2.76 -7.08 10.16
C GLY A 259 -3.36 -5.68 10.02
N TYR A 260 -3.27 -5.04 8.85
CA TYR A 260 -3.98 -3.78 8.59
C TYR A 260 -5.47 -4.02 8.35
N THR A 261 -6.31 -3.08 8.79
CA THR A 261 -7.68 -2.96 8.31
C THR A 261 -7.67 -2.06 7.09
N VAL A 262 -8.24 -2.52 5.98
CA VAL A 262 -8.19 -1.79 4.71
C VAL A 262 -9.58 -1.48 4.14
N ASP A 263 -9.67 -0.42 3.34
CA ASP A 263 -10.83 -0.09 2.52
C ASP A 263 -10.56 -0.45 1.07
N VAL A 264 -11.07 -1.58 0.64
CA VAL A 264 -10.90 -2.09 -0.72
C VAL A 264 -11.69 -1.32 -1.77
N THR A 265 -12.67 -0.49 -1.37
CA THR A 265 -13.46 0.33 -2.30
C THR A 265 -12.64 1.45 -2.91
N THR A 266 -11.49 1.74 -2.33
CA THR A 266 -10.55 2.76 -2.79
C THR A 266 -9.54 2.23 -3.81
N ALA A 267 -9.61 0.96 -4.21
CA ALA A 267 -8.73 0.41 -5.25
C ALA A 267 -8.89 1.17 -6.58
N ASP A 268 -7.77 1.37 -7.27
CA ASP A 268 -7.82 1.94 -8.61
C ASP A 268 -8.41 0.92 -9.60
N PRO A 269 -9.12 1.37 -10.64
CA PRO A 269 -9.51 0.49 -11.73
C PRO A 269 -8.26 -0.12 -12.37
N TYR A 270 -8.17 -1.44 -12.30
CA TYR A 270 -7.04 -2.20 -12.85
C TYR A 270 -7.55 -3.41 -13.61
N THR A 271 -7.04 -3.58 -14.83
CA THR A 271 -7.29 -4.76 -15.67
C THR A 271 -5.96 -5.46 -15.89
N PRO A 272 -5.78 -6.67 -15.38
CA PRO A 272 -4.56 -7.43 -15.62
C PRO A 272 -4.33 -7.70 -17.11
N PRO A 273 -3.06 -7.85 -17.55
CA PRO A 273 -2.75 -8.19 -18.93
C PRO A 273 -3.50 -9.44 -19.41
N LEU A 274 -3.79 -9.55 -20.72
CA LEU A 274 -4.49 -10.71 -21.30
C LEU A 274 -3.80 -12.05 -21.00
N ALA A 275 -2.49 -12.06 -20.85
CA ALA A 275 -1.71 -13.23 -20.44
C ALA A 275 -2.01 -13.73 -19.02
N PHE A 276 -2.65 -12.92 -18.17
CA PHE A 276 -3.02 -13.27 -16.82
C PHE A 276 -3.91 -14.52 -16.72
N ASN A 277 -4.85 -14.68 -17.64
CA ASN A 277 -5.76 -15.86 -17.66
C ASN A 277 -5.19 -17.06 -18.43
N LEU A 278 -4.10 -16.88 -19.16
CA LEU A 278 -3.53 -17.92 -20.02
C LEU A 278 -2.28 -18.60 -19.44
N ARG A 279 -1.71 -18.08 -18.36
CA ARG A 279 -0.46 -18.57 -17.78
C ARG A 279 -0.68 -19.34 -16.47
N ALA A 280 -1.11 -20.58 -16.60
CA ALA A 280 -0.66 -21.61 -15.69
C ALA A 280 0.75 -22.01 -16.15
N ALA A 281 1.76 -21.72 -15.32
CA ALA A 281 3.14 -22.21 -15.40
C ALA A 281 3.93 -22.01 -16.72
N GLY A 282 4.99 -21.21 -16.68
CA GLY A 282 6.16 -21.42 -17.51
C GLY A 282 6.25 -20.66 -18.82
N SER A 283 6.18 -19.35 -18.83
CA SER A 283 6.65 -18.56 -19.99
C SER A 283 7.59 -17.46 -19.55
N ALA A 284 8.72 -17.39 -20.25
CA ALA A 284 9.77 -16.40 -20.07
C ALA A 284 9.25 -14.97 -20.30
N ALA A 285 9.87 -14.03 -19.62
CA ALA A 285 9.65 -12.60 -19.72
C ALA A 285 9.72 -12.07 -21.15
N ASP A 286 8.95 -11.03 -21.43
CA ASP A 286 9.13 -10.18 -22.61
C ASP A 286 10.41 -9.32 -22.38
N PRO A 287 11.42 -9.43 -23.25
CA PRO A 287 12.67 -8.71 -23.08
C PRO A 287 12.62 -7.23 -23.53
N SER A 288 11.44 -6.67 -23.85
CA SER A 288 11.33 -5.35 -24.49
C SER A 288 11.16 -4.16 -23.52
N SER A 289 11.02 -4.38 -22.23
CA SER A 289 11.04 -3.30 -21.24
C SER A 289 12.46 -3.10 -20.71
N THR A 290 13.08 -1.97 -21.05
CA THR A 290 14.33 -1.53 -20.40
C THR A 290 13.92 -0.80 -19.13
N PRO A 291 14.07 -1.39 -17.98
CA PRO A 291 13.52 -0.82 -16.76
C PRO A 291 14.61 -0.15 -15.93
N GLY A 292 14.29 1.04 -15.42
CA GLY A 292 14.82 1.40 -14.13
C GLY A 292 14.14 0.51 -13.09
N THR A 293 14.89 -0.15 -12.24
CA THR A 293 14.33 -0.90 -11.12
C THR A 293 13.86 0.06 -10.04
N TRP A 294 12.64 -0.15 -9.50
CA TRP A 294 12.11 0.72 -8.48
C TRP A 294 12.97 0.79 -7.23
N GLU A 295 13.59 -0.32 -6.79
CA GLU A 295 14.05 -0.42 -5.41
C GLU A 295 15.21 -1.38 -5.17
N ILE A 296 15.99 -1.07 -4.12
CA ILE A 296 16.65 -2.07 -3.27
C ILE A 296 16.01 -2.04 -1.88
N ARG A 297 15.54 -3.19 -1.42
CA ARG A 297 15.11 -3.41 -0.04
C ARG A 297 16.22 -3.01 0.93
N LEU A 298 15.90 -2.16 1.91
CA LEU A 298 16.86 -1.86 2.97
C LEU A 298 17.16 -3.14 3.78
N PRO A 299 18.43 -3.51 3.98
CA PRO A 299 18.83 -4.79 4.57
C PRO A 299 18.65 -4.85 6.09
N HIS A 300 17.64 -4.21 6.65
CA HIS A 300 17.44 -4.14 8.09
C HIS A 300 16.31 -5.06 8.56
N LYS A 301 16.62 -5.89 9.54
CA LYS A 301 15.58 -6.57 10.30
C LYS A 301 14.93 -5.55 11.24
N PRO A 302 13.62 -5.28 11.12
CA PRO A 302 12.96 -4.28 11.94
C PRO A 302 13.01 -4.65 13.42
N ILE A 303 13.10 -3.63 14.26
CA ILE A 303 13.11 -3.77 15.71
C ILE A 303 11.68 -3.71 16.24
N ALA A 304 11.27 -4.69 17.03
CA ALA A 304 9.96 -4.72 17.68
C ALA A 304 9.93 -3.75 18.89
N LEU A 305 8.96 -2.87 18.91
CA LEU A 305 8.71 -1.93 20.00
C LEU A 305 7.47 -2.37 20.79
N PRO A 306 7.50 -2.25 22.14
CA PRO A 306 6.36 -2.59 22.97
C PRO A 306 5.17 -1.66 22.69
N THR A 307 3.96 -2.22 22.65
CA THR A 307 2.73 -1.40 22.70
C THR A 307 2.73 -0.56 23.95
N ALA A 308 2.31 0.70 23.85
CA ALA A 308 2.09 1.52 25.03
C ALA A 308 1.02 0.83 25.87
N ARG A 309 1.33 0.52 27.14
CA ARG A 309 0.32 0.06 28.09
C ARG A 309 -0.72 1.17 28.19
N GLY A 310 -1.95 0.88 27.88
CA GLY A 310 -3.04 1.79 28.17
C GLY A 310 -2.93 2.14 29.65
N THR A 311 -2.82 3.44 29.97
CA THR A 311 -3.04 3.92 31.33
C THR A 311 -4.50 3.57 31.63
N GLY A 312 -4.70 2.43 32.30
CA GLY A 312 -6.00 2.05 32.78
C GLY A 312 -6.54 3.21 33.63
N GLN A 313 -7.64 3.77 33.18
CA GLN A 313 -8.58 4.49 34.04
C GLN A 313 -9.62 3.51 34.53
#